data_86e8967561f8f87bee6d013b860c2908
#
_entry.id   86e8967561f8f87bee6d013b860c2908
#
_cell.length_a   1.000
_cell.length_b   1.000
_cell.length_c   1.000
_cell.angle_alpha   90.00
_cell.angle_beta   90.00
_cell.angle_gamma   90.00
#
_symmetry.space_group_name_H-M   'P 1'
#
loop_
_entity.id
_entity.type
_entity.pdbx_description
1 polymer ?
#
loop_
_entity_poly.entity_id
_entity_poly.type
_entity_poly.pdbx_seq_one_letter_code
_entity_poly.pdbx_strand_id
1 'polypeptide(L)'
;MSRYKSEQTVYNPLKKKYVPLWQLDTNTVTVTQFNPDTLTIESKTYSTDFIRYHLYYSDSKCPDRLRRLVSDGRIEQCLDDMEQKVSNAITRQVELWKRTDSCYQRAFLSGNAEKVLGLENCFVYMAKEAIFECMVYI
;
A
#
# COMPACT_ATOMS: atom_id res chain seq x y z
N MET A 1 -1.02 -2.95 -18.10
CA MET A 1 -0.70 -3.29 -16.73
C MET A 1 0.37 -4.31 -16.67
N SER A 2 1.27 -4.14 -15.74
CA SER A 2 2.59 -4.74 -15.88
C SER A 2 2.82 -5.83 -14.85
N ARG A 3 3.59 -6.83 -15.25
CA ARG A 3 4.14 -7.84 -14.34
C ARG A 3 5.64 -7.61 -14.25
N TYR A 4 6.14 -7.55 -13.03
CA TYR A 4 7.56 -7.39 -12.77
C TYR A 4 8.09 -8.68 -12.19
N LYS A 5 9.26 -9.11 -12.66
CA LYS A 5 9.92 -10.34 -12.20
C LYS A 5 11.35 -10.02 -11.81
N SER A 6 11.86 -10.68 -10.76
CA SER A 6 13.26 -10.54 -10.39
C SER A 6 14.16 -11.11 -11.50
N GLU A 7 15.34 -10.51 -11.68
CA GLU A 7 16.35 -11.01 -12.63
C GLU A 7 16.91 -12.35 -12.14
N GLN A 8 17.07 -12.50 -10.82
CA GLN A 8 17.53 -13.75 -10.24
C GLN A 8 16.44 -14.82 -10.33
N THR A 9 16.81 -15.98 -10.86
CA THR A 9 15.92 -17.13 -10.97
C THR A 9 16.53 -18.33 -10.25
N VAL A 10 15.66 -19.22 -9.78
CA VAL A 10 16.07 -20.48 -9.15
C VAL A 10 15.28 -21.63 -9.78
N TYR A 11 15.87 -22.82 -9.77
CA TYR A 11 15.22 -24.01 -10.31
C TYR A 11 14.14 -24.52 -9.35
N ASN A 12 12.91 -24.68 -9.88
CA ASN A 12 11.82 -25.30 -9.14
C ASN A 12 11.64 -26.75 -9.63
N PRO A 13 12.05 -27.75 -8.85
CA PRO A 13 11.98 -29.13 -9.29
C PRO A 13 10.53 -29.65 -9.42
N LEU A 14 9.57 -29.06 -8.72
CA LEU A 14 8.16 -29.43 -8.83
C LEU A 14 7.58 -29.05 -10.19
N LYS A 15 7.96 -27.89 -10.72
CA LYS A 15 7.54 -27.39 -12.04
C LYS A 15 8.54 -27.72 -13.15
N LYS A 16 9.70 -28.26 -12.80
CA LYS A 16 10.80 -28.60 -13.74
C LYS A 16 11.23 -27.42 -14.62
N LYS A 17 11.30 -26.23 -14.02
CA LYS A 17 11.72 -25.00 -14.71
C LYS A 17 12.34 -24.01 -13.75
N TYR A 18 13.06 -23.02 -14.29
CA TYR A 18 13.54 -21.89 -13.54
C TYR A 18 12.40 -20.90 -13.31
N VAL A 19 12.28 -20.41 -12.09
CA VAL A 19 11.26 -19.43 -11.70
C VAL A 19 11.92 -18.22 -11.04
N PRO A 20 11.38 -17.01 -11.18
CA PRO A 20 11.91 -15.84 -10.47
C PRO A 20 11.67 -15.95 -8.97
N LEU A 21 12.60 -15.42 -8.17
CA LEU A 21 12.44 -15.38 -6.71
C LEU A 21 11.29 -14.46 -6.29
N TRP A 22 11.12 -13.34 -6.99
CA TRP A 22 10.11 -12.34 -6.68
C TRP A 22 9.33 -11.98 -7.93
N GLN A 23 8.03 -11.75 -7.76
CA GLN A 23 7.15 -11.25 -8.82
C GLN A 23 6.18 -10.22 -8.24
N LEU A 24 5.85 -9.21 -9.03
CA LEU A 24 4.82 -8.24 -8.72
C LEU A 24 3.83 -8.20 -9.87
N ASP A 25 2.55 -8.40 -9.56
CA ASP A 25 1.44 -8.20 -10.51
C ASP A 25 0.70 -6.93 -10.11
N THR A 26 0.81 -5.89 -10.94
CA THR A 26 0.17 -4.60 -10.64
C THR A 26 -1.34 -4.61 -10.84
N ASN A 27 -1.87 -5.57 -11.58
CA ASN A 27 -3.33 -5.71 -11.77
C ASN A 27 -4.02 -6.18 -10.49
N THR A 28 -3.49 -7.23 -9.89
CA THR A 28 -4.05 -7.84 -8.68
C THR A 28 -3.43 -7.27 -7.41
N VAL A 29 -2.39 -6.44 -7.56
CA VAL A 29 -1.61 -5.87 -6.44
C VAL A 29 -1.07 -6.99 -5.55
N THR A 30 -0.46 -8.00 -6.19
CA THR A 30 0.03 -9.20 -5.52
C THR A 30 1.54 -9.32 -5.68
N VAL A 31 2.22 -9.51 -4.56
CA VAL A 31 3.66 -9.84 -4.50
C VAL A 31 3.76 -11.34 -4.24
N THR A 32 4.53 -12.03 -5.08
CA THR A 32 4.76 -13.47 -4.97
C THR A 32 6.23 -13.72 -4.73
N GLN A 33 6.53 -14.57 -3.75
CA GLN A 33 7.89 -15.00 -3.41
C GLN A 33 7.97 -16.52 -3.50
N PHE A 34 9.01 -17.02 -4.18
CA PHE A 34 9.34 -18.44 -4.18
C PHE A 34 10.45 -18.71 -3.16
N ASN A 35 10.22 -19.67 -2.27
CA ASN A 35 11.23 -20.11 -1.30
C ASN A 35 11.87 -21.41 -1.81
N PRO A 36 13.15 -21.36 -2.24
CA PRO A 36 13.81 -22.54 -2.79
C PRO A 36 14.12 -23.62 -1.73
N ASP A 37 14.20 -23.25 -0.45
CA ASP A 37 14.51 -24.19 0.63
C ASP A 37 13.32 -25.07 0.96
N THR A 38 12.11 -24.50 0.97
CA THR A 38 10.86 -25.22 1.29
C THR A 38 10.06 -25.59 0.04
N LEU A 39 10.45 -25.10 -1.14
CA LEU A 39 9.75 -25.27 -2.41
C LEU A 39 8.31 -24.73 -2.36
N THR A 40 8.07 -23.72 -1.52
CA THR A 40 6.75 -23.09 -1.35
C THR A 40 6.68 -21.75 -2.05
N ILE A 41 5.47 -21.38 -2.47
CA ILE A 41 5.16 -20.08 -3.05
C ILE A 41 4.31 -19.30 -2.03
N GLU A 42 4.80 -18.13 -1.63
CA GLU A 42 4.07 -17.24 -0.74
C GLU A 42 3.59 -16.03 -1.54
N SER A 43 2.32 -15.68 -1.39
CA SER A 43 1.71 -14.55 -2.07
C SER A 43 1.07 -13.62 -1.06
N LYS A 44 1.26 -12.31 -1.25
CA LYS A 44 0.60 -11.28 -0.45
C LYS A 44 -0.13 -10.32 -1.38
N THR A 45 -1.43 -10.16 -1.18
CA THR A 45 -2.26 -9.24 -1.93
C THR A 45 -2.57 -8.03 -1.06
N TYR A 46 -2.38 -6.84 -1.61
CA TYR A 46 -2.65 -5.57 -0.95
C TYR A 46 -4.03 -5.07 -1.39
N SER A 47 -4.92 -4.85 -0.43
CA SER A 47 -6.30 -4.44 -0.70
C SER A 47 -6.56 -2.96 -0.49
N THR A 48 -5.59 -2.21 0.04
CA THR A 48 -5.77 -0.79 0.30
C THR A 48 -5.65 0.03 -0.99
N ASP A 49 -6.50 1.05 -1.11
CA ASP A 49 -6.56 1.89 -2.31
C ASP A 49 -5.26 2.63 -2.56
N PHE A 50 -4.60 3.13 -1.52
CA PHE A 50 -3.38 3.91 -1.69
C PHE A 50 -2.20 3.09 -2.23
N ILE A 51 -2.12 1.79 -1.91
CA ILE A 51 -1.11 0.91 -2.51
C ILE A 51 -1.40 0.73 -4.00
N ARG A 52 -2.66 0.51 -4.37
CA ARG A 52 -3.07 0.38 -5.77
C ARG A 52 -2.73 1.63 -6.58
N TYR A 53 -3.08 2.81 -6.08
CA TYR A 53 -2.79 4.08 -6.75
C TYR A 53 -1.30 4.34 -6.85
N HIS A 54 -0.54 4.01 -5.81
CA HIS A 54 0.92 4.14 -5.83
C HIS A 54 1.54 3.26 -6.92
N LEU A 55 1.09 2.02 -7.05
CA LEU A 55 1.59 1.10 -8.07
C LEU A 55 1.23 1.56 -9.48
N TYR A 56 0.02 2.06 -9.69
CA TYR A 56 -0.36 2.65 -10.99
C TYR A 56 0.52 3.84 -11.33
N TYR A 57 0.75 4.72 -10.38
CA TYR A 57 1.60 5.88 -10.58
C TYR A 57 3.04 5.45 -10.88
N SER A 58 3.60 4.54 -10.10
CA SER A 58 4.98 4.06 -10.28
C SER A 58 5.17 3.32 -11.60
N ASP A 59 4.19 2.51 -12.00
CA ASP A 59 4.22 1.78 -13.27
C ASP A 59 4.21 2.74 -14.46
N SER A 60 3.48 3.84 -14.38
CA SER A 60 3.39 4.85 -15.44
C SER A 60 4.60 5.78 -15.47
N LYS A 61 5.09 6.23 -14.31
CA LYS A 61 6.08 7.30 -14.19
C LYS A 61 7.48 6.81 -13.88
N CYS A 62 7.62 5.73 -13.12
CA CYS A 62 8.92 5.25 -12.61
C CYS A 62 9.02 3.73 -12.69
N PRO A 63 8.82 3.09 -13.87
CA PRO A 63 8.83 1.63 -13.95
C PRO A 63 10.17 1.01 -13.55
N ASP A 64 11.27 1.71 -13.77
CA ASP A 64 12.62 1.21 -13.40
C ASP A 64 12.79 1.08 -11.89
N ARG A 65 12.13 1.94 -11.11
CA ARG A 65 12.13 1.83 -9.65
C ARG A 65 11.45 0.54 -9.21
N LEU A 66 10.30 0.20 -9.81
CA LEU A 66 9.61 -1.06 -9.52
C LEU A 66 10.45 -2.27 -9.91
N ARG A 67 11.10 -2.24 -11.07
CA ARG A 67 11.99 -3.33 -11.49
C ARG A 67 13.10 -3.55 -10.49
N ARG A 68 13.73 -2.49 -10.00
CA ARG A 68 14.82 -2.60 -9.02
C ARG A 68 14.31 -3.17 -7.69
N LEU A 69 13.19 -2.70 -7.20
CA LEU A 69 12.61 -3.20 -5.94
C LEU A 69 12.27 -4.69 -6.04
N VAL A 70 11.71 -5.12 -7.16
CA VAL A 70 11.40 -6.54 -7.37
C VAL A 70 12.67 -7.37 -7.49
N SER A 71 13.66 -6.90 -8.26
CA SER A 71 14.93 -7.62 -8.43
C SER A 71 15.73 -7.72 -7.14
N ASP A 72 15.70 -6.68 -6.30
CA ASP A 72 16.40 -6.67 -5.02
C ASP A 72 15.65 -7.42 -3.91
N GLY A 73 14.43 -7.87 -4.18
CA GLY A 73 13.60 -8.55 -3.18
C GLY A 73 13.07 -7.62 -2.09
N ARG A 74 13.00 -6.31 -2.34
CA ARG A 74 12.55 -5.30 -1.37
C ARG A 74 11.15 -4.78 -1.62
N ILE A 75 10.47 -5.31 -2.63
CA ILE A 75 9.14 -4.79 -3.01
C ILE A 75 8.11 -4.96 -1.89
N GLU A 76 8.06 -6.13 -1.24
CA GLU A 76 7.13 -6.39 -0.17
C GLU A 76 7.35 -5.45 1.01
N GLN A 77 8.61 -5.31 1.45
CA GLN A 77 8.94 -4.39 2.54
C GLN A 77 8.59 -2.95 2.18
N CYS A 78 8.89 -2.53 0.95
CA CYS A 78 8.57 -1.18 0.48
C CYS A 78 7.07 -0.91 0.53
N LEU A 79 6.24 -1.84 0.09
CA LEU A 79 4.78 -1.70 0.12
C LEU A 79 4.23 -1.75 1.55
N ASP A 80 4.76 -2.64 2.40
CA ASP A 80 4.37 -2.71 3.80
C ASP A 80 4.70 -1.41 4.56
N ASP A 81 5.90 -0.87 4.34
CA ASP A 81 6.31 0.40 4.94
C ASP A 81 5.44 1.55 4.48
N MET A 82 5.11 1.60 3.20
CA MET A 82 4.22 2.62 2.65
C MET A 82 2.82 2.53 3.26
N GLU A 83 2.26 1.32 3.35
CA GLU A 83 0.95 1.09 3.96
C GLU A 83 0.93 1.59 5.39
N GLN A 84 1.97 1.27 6.16
CA GLN A 84 2.10 1.70 7.54
C GLN A 84 2.22 3.23 7.66
N LYS A 85 3.08 3.84 6.85
CA LYS A 85 3.31 5.29 6.88
C LYS A 85 2.08 6.07 6.48
N VAL A 86 1.39 5.65 5.42
CA VAL A 86 0.18 6.32 4.94
C VAL A 86 -0.95 6.19 5.96
N SER A 87 -1.18 4.99 6.50
CA SER A 87 -2.18 4.78 7.54
C SER A 87 -1.91 5.62 8.78
N ASN A 88 -0.67 5.68 9.24
CA ASN A 88 -0.28 6.48 10.40
C ASN A 88 -0.48 7.98 10.13
N ALA A 89 -0.14 8.45 8.95
CA ALA A 89 -0.30 9.86 8.58
C ALA A 89 -1.77 10.26 8.55
N ILE A 90 -2.64 9.41 7.99
CA ILE A 90 -4.08 9.65 7.97
C ILE A 90 -4.64 9.69 9.40
N THR A 91 -4.28 8.73 10.23
CA THR A 91 -4.74 8.67 11.62
C THR A 91 -4.31 9.91 12.39
N ARG A 92 -3.05 10.35 12.27
CA ARG A 92 -2.55 11.55 12.96
C ARG A 92 -3.30 12.79 12.52
N GLN A 93 -3.58 12.93 11.23
CA GLN A 93 -4.28 14.10 10.71
C GLN A 93 -5.73 14.14 11.22
N VAL A 94 -6.41 13.01 11.22
CA VAL A 94 -7.77 12.89 11.74
C VAL A 94 -7.81 13.23 13.23
N GLU A 95 -6.89 12.69 14.02
CA GLU A 95 -6.81 12.97 15.45
C GLU A 95 -6.52 14.45 15.73
N LEU A 96 -5.68 15.08 14.93
CA LEU A 96 -5.42 16.52 15.04
C LEU A 96 -6.70 17.33 14.80
N TRP A 97 -7.45 17.03 13.76
CA TRP A 97 -8.70 17.74 13.45
C TRP A 97 -9.75 17.53 14.53
N LYS A 98 -9.87 16.31 15.08
CA LYS A 98 -10.78 16.03 16.21
C LYS A 98 -10.49 16.94 17.41
N ARG A 99 -9.22 17.25 17.66
CA ARG A 99 -8.81 18.11 18.78
C ARG A 99 -8.96 19.58 18.49
N THR A 100 -8.88 20.00 17.24
CA THR A 100 -8.82 21.43 16.86
C THR A 100 -10.08 21.95 16.22
N ASP A 101 -10.94 21.09 15.67
CA ASP A 101 -12.17 21.53 15.00
C ASP A 101 -13.27 21.83 16.01
N SER A 102 -13.78 23.06 15.99
CA SER A 102 -14.78 23.53 16.95
C SER A 102 -16.14 22.88 16.72
N CYS A 103 -16.51 22.57 15.48
CA CYS A 103 -17.77 21.90 15.17
C CYS A 103 -17.77 20.48 15.70
N TYR A 104 -16.65 19.76 15.55
CA TYR A 104 -16.50 18.41 16.08
C TYR A 104 -16.56 18.41 17.61
N GLN A 105 -15.86 19.33 18.26
CA GLN A 105 -15.87 19.43 19.72
C GLN A 105 -17.27 19.70 20.27
N ARG A 106 -18.01 20.60 19.63
CA ARG A 106 -19.40 20.89 20.03
C ARG A 106 -20.33 19.70 19.85
N ALA A 107 -20.19 18.99 18.72
CA ALA A 107 -20.98 17.79 18.46
C ALA A 107 -20.70 16.68 19.47
N PHE A 108 -19.43 16.49 19.82
CA PHE A 108 -18.99 15.51 20.81
C PHE A 108 -19.56 15.83 22.20
N LEU A 109 -19.43 17.08 22.64
CA LEU A 109 -19.91 17.52 23.96
C LEU A 109 -21.44 17.48 24.06
N SER A 110 -22.15 17.71 22.98
CA SER A 110 -23.63 17.64 22.96
C SER A 110 -24.16 16.21 22.85
N GLY A 111 -23.30 15.22 22.67
CA GLY A 111 -23.69 13.82 22.53
C GLY A 111 -24.38 13.49 21.21
N ASN A 112 -24.17 14.31 20.17
CA ASN A 112 -24.75 14.06 18.84
C ASN A 112 -23.88 13.06 18.07
N ALA A 113 -24.11 11.76 18.31
CA ALA A 113 -23.30 10.68 17.73
C ALA A 113 -23.33 10.66 16.20
N GLU A 114 -24.48 10.98 15.60
CA GLU A 114 -24.62 10.98 14.15
C GLU A 114 -23.76 12.06 13.49
N LYS A 115 -23.75 13.26 14.06
CA LYS A 115 -22.92 14.37 13.59
C LYS A 115 -21.43 14.10 13.81
N VAL A 116 -21.06 13.51 14.95
CA VAL A 116 -19.68 13.10 15.25
C VAL A 116 -19.20 12.11 14.19
N LEU A 117 -19.97 11.08 13.90
CA LEU A 117 -19.60 10.08 12.89
C LEU A 117 -19.45 10.69 11.50
N GLY A 118 -20.36 11.58 11.11
CA GLY A 118 -20.30 12.28 9.83
C GLY A 118 -19.06 13.14 9.68
N LEU A 119 -18.66 13.86 10.73
CA LEU A 119 -17.45 14.66 10.75
C LEU A 119 -16.20 13.80 10.71
N GLU A 120 -16.17 12.69 11.45
CA GLU A 120 -15.04 11.75 11.41
C GLU A 120 -14.85 11.18 10.00
N ASN A 121 -15.92 10.77 9.34
CA ASN A 121 -15.86 10.27 7.96
C ASN A 121 -15.36 11.34 6.99
N CYS A 122 -15.78 12.59 7.17
CA CYS A 122 -15.29 13.72 6.38
C CYS A 122 -13.79 13.95 6.60
N PHE A 123 -13.32 13.90 7.84
CA PHE A 123 -11.91 14.05 8.17
C PHE A 123 -11.06 12.96 7.53
N VAL A 124 -11.51 11.71 7.58
CA VAL A 124 -10.81 10.59 6.94
C VAL A 124 -10.70 10.80 5.43
N TYR A 125 -11.77 11.22 4.79
CA TYR A 125 -11.78 11.49 3.36
C TYR A 125 -10.80 12.61 2.98
N MET A 126 -10.85 13.73 3.70
CA MET A 126 -9.97 14.88 3.47
C MET A 126 -8.49 14.52 3.73
N ALA A 127 -8.23 13.75 4.79
CA ALA A 127 -6.88 13.29 5.10
C ALA A 127 -6.33 12.39 3.99
N LYS A 128 -7.13 11.48 3.48
CA LYS A 128 -6.73 10.60 2.37
C LYS A 128 -6.33 11.41 1.13
N GLU A 129 -7.11 12.41 0.75
CA GLU A 129 -6.79 13.26 -0.40
C GLU A 129 -5.44 13.96 -0.22
N ALA A 130 -5.23 14.61 0.91
CA ALA A 130 -4.01 15.35 1.19
C ALA A 130 -2.77 14.43 1.23
N ILE A 131 -2.89 13.27 1.91
CA ILE A 131 -1.79 12.32 2.08
C ILE A 131 -1.46 11.63 0.75
N PHE A 132 -2.44 11.33 -0.07
CA PHE A 132 -2.21 10.68 -1.37
C PHE A 132 -1.32 11.52 -2.26
N GLU A 133 -1.54 12.83 -2.33
CA GLU A 133 -0.70 13.72 -3.13
C GLU A 133 0.74 13.77 -2.63
N CYS A 134 0.94 13.73 -1.31
CA CYS A 134 2.25 13.87 -0.70
C CYS A 134 3.05 12.55 -0.65
N MET A 135 2.40 11.40 -0.54
CA MET A 135 3.06 10.13 -0.23
C MET A 135 2.83 9.03 -1.26
N VAL A 136 1.71 9.06 -1.97
CA VAL A 136 1.33 7.99 -2.91
C VAL A 136 1.83 8.29 -4.32
N TYR A 137 1.83 9.54 -4.73
CA TYR A 137 2.19 9.98 -6.08
C TYR A 137 3.61 10.58 -6.16
N ILE A 138 4.56 9.96 -5.50
CA ILE A 138 5.96 10.42 -5.52
C ILE A 138 6.90 9.40 -6.14
#